data_bcc4ecf0da7bae54ffa1ac8803c9751a
#
_entry.id   bcc4ecf0da7bae54ffa1ac8803c9751a
#
_cell.length_a   1.000
_cell.length_b   1.000
_cell.length_c   1.000
_cell.angle_alpha   90.00
_cell.angle_beta   90.00
_cell.angle_gamma   90.00
#
_symmetry.space_group_name_H-M   'P 1'
#
loop_
_entity.id
_entity.type
_entity.pdbx_description
1 polymer ?
#
loop_
_entity_poly.entity_id
_entity_poly.type
_entity_poly.pdbx_seq_one_letter_code
_entity_poly.pdbx_strand_id
1 'polypeptide(L)'
;MSAGVAYWQPSKYLDAPKPPPPDARDREEEAATATAIAAGYEGRRARRYIQRRTVDYWGTVPLWMRHRARRGVARHDAFLRPSPHQVIGLLPPAAYEESATSVASVPVHISTNKVRCSVNIVRWLPEARRLLTGSTSGEFTLWNGLLFNFETILQAHDSAVRAMEWSHSGSWLVSADQNGQIKYFQSNMNNLQAFPGHRDAIRGLSFAPDDQRFVTASDDSTLKIWSFDEAQEESTLKGHGWEVKCVQWHPTQALLVSGSKDNLVKFWDPRSGVDLGTFHGHKNTVQSVR
;
A
#
# COMPACT_ATOMS: atom_id res chain seq x y z
N MET A 1 11.77 42.09 18.74
CA MET A 1 11.27 41.13 19.76
C MET A 1 10.35 40.15 19.02
N SER A 2 10.89 39.00 18.57
CA SER A 2 10.12 37.97 17.90
C SER A 2 9.65 36.97 18.94
N ALA A 3 8.35 36.93 19.19
CA ALA A 3 7.71 35.93 20.04
C ALA A 3 7.84 34.54 19.38
N GLY A 4 8.60 33.66 20.04
CA GLY A 4 8.72 32.29 19.65
C GLY A 4 7.37 31.59 19.79
N VAL A 5 6.92 30.96 18.70
CA VAL A 5 5.72 30.12 18.71
C VAL A 5 6.03 28.86 19.53
N ALA A 6 5.46 28.79 20.72
CA ALA A 6 5.55 27.62 21.57
C ALA A 6 4.70 26.49 20.92
N TYR A 7 5.35 25.41 20.50
CA TYR A 7 4.65 24.22 20.06
C TYR A 7 3.97 23.55 21.27
N TRP A 8 2.64 23.40 21.18
CA TRP A 8 1.87 22.66 22.17
C TRP A 8 2.30 21.19 22.20
N GLN A 9 2.75 20.70 23.36
CA GLN A 9 2.99 19.28 23.59
C GLN A 9 1.94 18.75 24.57
N PRO A 10 1.32 17.58 24.28
CA PRO A 10 0.38 16.97 25.21
C PRO A 10 1.09 16.60 26.53
N SER A 11 0.43 16.89 27.67
CA SER A 11 0.97 16.69 29.03
C SER A 11 1.50 15.27 29.31
N LYS A 12 0.94 14.25 28.65
CA LYS A 12 1.39 12.85 28.77
C LYS A 12 2.82 12.57 28.26
N TYR A 13 3.46 13.53 27.59
CA TYR A 13 4.87 13.43 27.20
C TYR A 13 5.83 14.10 28.18
N LEU A 14 5.30 14.87 29.15
CA LEU A 14 6.10 15.54 30.16
C LEU A 14 6.53 14.59 31.28
N ASP A 15 5.74 13.50 31.49
CA ASP A 15 5.99 12.49 32.53
C ASP A 15 6.61 11.20 31.96
N ALA A 16 7.08 11.20 30.71
CA ALA A 16 7.74 10.04 30.13
C ALA A 16 9.04 9.74 30.91
N PRO A 17 9.30 8.50 31.31
CA PRO A 17 10.53 8.13 31.99
C PRO A 17 11.72 8.55 31.12
N LYS A 18 12.72 9.16 31.74
CA LYS A 18 13.95 9.56 31.05
C LYS A 18 14.51 8.34 30.31
N PRO A 19 14.89 8.49 29.03
CA PRO A 19 15.50 7.39 28.32
C PRO A 19 16.71 6.88 29.10
N PRO A 20 16.97 5.55 29.07
CA PRO A 20 18.14 4.98 29.71
C PRO A 20 19.41 5.68 29.18
N PRO A 21 20.45 5.80 30.02
CA PRO A 21 21.70 6.44 29.60
C PRO A 21 22.24 5.70 28.37
N PRO A 22 22.79 6.43 27.38
CA PRO A 22 23.27 5.82 26.15
C PRO A 22 24.35 4.77 26.45
N ASP A 23 24.24 3.63 25.77
CA ASP A 23 25.23 2.56 25.87
C ASP A 23 26.63 3.03 25.48
N ALA A 24 27.67 2.33 25.94
CA ALA A 24 29.07 2.67 25.64
C ALA A 24 29.32 2.82 24.12
N ARG A 25 28.63 2.04 23.30
CA ARG A 25 28.67 2.14 21.83
C ARG A 25 28.08 3.44 21.30
N ASP A 26 26.98 3.93 21.89
CA ASP A 26 26.36 5.20 21.50
C ASP A 26 27.30 6.37 21.82
N ARG A 27 28.05 6.30 22.92
CA ARG A 27 29.05 7.32 23.30
C ARG A 27 30.27 7.34 22.36
N GLU A 28 30.74 6.17 21.91
CA GLU A 28 31.81 6.07 20.92
C GLU A 28 31.36 6.62 19.54
N GLU A 29 30.12 6.34 19.13
CA GLU A 29 29.56 6.90 17.90
C GLU A 29 29.32 8.42 18.01
N GLU A 30 28.92 8.92 19.16
CA GLU A 30 28.80 10.37 19.41
C GLU A 30 30.17 11.07 19.41
N ALA A 31 31.18 10.44 19.96
CA ALA A 31 32.54 10.96 19.93
C ALA A 31 33.12 10.94 18.49
N ALA A 32 32.87 9.89 17.72
CA ALA A 32 33.30 9.83 16.33
C ALA A 32 32.56 10.85 15.44
N THR A 33 31.27 11.10 15.69
CA THR A 33 30.52 12.16 15.00
C THR A 33 30.96 13.56 15.41
N ALA A 34 31.30 13.79 16.66
CA ALA A 34 31.84 15.06 17.14
C ALA A 34 33.22 15.39 16.52
N THR A 35 34.08 14.39 16.37
CA THR A 35 35.38 14.55 15.68
C THR A 35 35.21 14.80 14.18
N ALA A 36 34.24 14.15 13.51
CA ALA A 36 33.94 14.40 12.10
C ALA A 36 33.35 15.82 11.87
N ILE A 37 32.58 16.34 12.85
CA ILE A 37 32.04 17.70 12.83
C ILE A 37 33.16 18.74 13.01
N ALA A 38 34.15 18.46 13.83
CA ALA A 38 35.30 19.35 14.06
C ALA A 38 36.23 19.49 12.86
N ALA A 39 36.21 18.50 11.93
CA ALA A 39 37.06 18.42 10.75
C ALA A 39 36.56 19.15 9.50
N GLY A 40 35.50 19.99 9.57
CA GLY A 40 35.08 20.84 8.46
C GLY A 40 33.60 20.79 8.07
N TYR A 41 32.74 20.92 9.02
CA TYR A 41 31.28 20.93 8.79
C TYR A 41 30.78 22.30 8.33
N GLU A 42 30.38 22.41 7.07
CA GLU A 42 29.72 23.58 6.47
C GLU A 42 28.23 23.67 6.83
N GLY A 43 27.85 23.82 8.09
CA GLY A 43 26.50 24.24 8.50
C GLY A 43 25.32 23.35 8.12
N ARG A 44 25.49 22.27 7.38
CA ARG A 44 24.42 21.30 7.08
C ARG A 44 24.42 20.19 8.15
N ARG A 45 23.32 20.04 8.87
CA ARG A 45 23.09 18.98 9.83
C ARG A 45 23.40 17.63 9.20
N ALA A 46 24.51 16.97 9.57
CA ALA A 46 24.80 15.62 9.16
C ALA A 46 23.64 14.74 9.64
N ARG A 47 22.86 14.18 8.70
CA ARG A 47 21.82 13.23 9.07
C ARG A 47 22.51 11.99 9.59
N ARG A 48 22.24 11.65 10.86
CA ARG A 48 22.71 10.41 11.47
C ARG A 48 22.30 9.25 10.53
N TYR A 49 23.27 8.53 10.00
CA TYR A 49 23.01 7.33 9.21
C TYR A 49 22.59 6.23 10.17
N ILE A 50 21.30 6.07 10.35
CA ILE A 50 20.76 4.93 11.09
C ILE A 50 20.85 3.75 10.13
N GLN A 51 21.79 2.84 10.42
CA GLN A 51 21.86 1.57 9.74
C GLN A 51 20.55 0.82 10.00
N ARG A 52 19.65 0.84 9.01
CA ARG A 52 18.41 0.10 9.11
C ARG A 52 18.77 -1.38 9.11
N ARG A 53 18.49 -2.05 10.19
CA ARG A 53 18.40 -3.51 10.19
C ARG A 53 17.10 -3.90 9.47
N THR A 54 17.01 -3.61 8.19
CA THR A 54 16.06 -4.26 7.32
C THR A 54 16.61 -5.65 7.10
N VAL A 55 15.87 -6.65 7.53
CA VAL A 55 16.07 -7.99 7.00
C VAL A 55 15.92 -7.83 5.49
N ASP A 56 16.99 -8.09 4.75
CA ASP A 56 16.98 -7.99 3.30
C ASP A 56 16.21 -9.17 2.72
N TYR A 57 14.90 -9.09 2.81
CA TYR A 57 14.01 -9.98 2.06
C TYR A 57 14.14 -9.77 0.54
N TRP A 58 14.88 -8.74 0.12
CA TRP A 58 14.99 -8.27 -1.24
C TRP A 58 16.10 -8.94 -2.03
N GLY A 59 17.09 -9.54 -1.40
CA GLY A 59 18.18 -10.22 -2.11
C GLY A 59 17.66 -11.31 -3.04
N THR A 60 16.59 -11.99 -2.68
CA THR A 60 15.97 -13.03 -3.50
C THR A 60 14.97 -12.48 -4.51
N VAL A 61 14.27 -11.37 -4.25
CA VAL A 61 13.31 -10.77 -5.17
C VAL A 61 13.98 -10.22 -6.44
N PRO A 62 15.06 -9.41 -6.38
CA PRO A 62 15.81 -9.02 -7.57
C PRO A 62 16.39 -10.19 -8.35
N LEU A 63 16.90 -11.22 -7.67
CA LEU A 63 17.38 -12.44 -8.31
C LEU A 63 16.26 -13.16 -9.05
N TRP A 64 15.10 -13.28 -8.43
CA TRP A 64 13.93 -13.88 -9.03
C TRP A 64 13.42 -13.06 -10.23
N MET A 65 13.32 -11.72 -10.11
CA MET A 65 12.96 -10.84 -11.22
C MET A 65 13.96 -10.93 -12.38
N ARG A 66 15.26 -10.99 -12.07
CA ARG A 66 16.32 -11.15 -13.08
C ARG A 66 16.25 -12.50 -13.78
N HIS A 67 15.92 -13.58 -13.08
CA HIS A 67 15.70 -14.91 -13.65
C HIS A 67 14.47 -14.93 -14.56
N ARG A 68 13.41 -14.27 -14.17
CA ARG A 68 12.17 -14.13 -14.95
C ARG A 68 12.39 -13.34 -16.23
N ALA A 69 13.09 -12.21 -16.16
CA ALA A 69 13.43 -11.40 -17.33
C ALA A 69 14.30 -12.13 -18.35
N ARG A 70 15.25 -12.96 -17.89
CA ARG A 70 16.16 -13.72 -18.76
C ARG A 70 15.50 -14.90 -19.46
N ARG A 71 14.47 -15.52 -18.91
CA ARG A 71 13.86 -16.74 -19.45
C ARG A 71 12.74 -16.49 -20.46
N GLY A 72 12.35 -15.25 -20.70
CA GLY A 72 11.24 -14.93 -21.62
C GLY A 72 9.94 -15.67 -21.26
N VAL A 73 9.79 -16.09 -20.01
CA VAL A 73 8.70 -16.91 -19.54
C VAL A 73 7.44 -16.08 -19.60
N ALA A 74 6.45 -16.60 -20.33
CA ALA A 74 5.13 -16.01 -20.42
C ALA A 74 4.56 -15.73 -19.02
N ARG A 75 3.79 -14.68 -18.89
CA ARG A 75 3.17 -14.18 -17.64
C ARG A 75 2.47 -15.25 -16.79
N HIS A 76 2.22 -16.44 -17.35
CA HIS A 76 1.46 -17.52 -16.72
C HIS A 76 2.23 -18.39 -15.71
N ASP A 77 3.57 -18.35 -15.71
CA ASP A 77 4.38 -19.17 -14.79
C ASP A 77 4.70 -18.44 -13.47
N ALA A 78 3.85 -17.57 -13.04
CA ALA A 78 4.16 -16.47 -12.16
C ALA A 78 4.22 -16.80 -10.66
N PHE A 79 3.77 -17.92 -10.19
CA PHE A 79 3.88 -18.28 -8.79
C PHE A 79 4.92 -19.38 -8.57
N LEU A 80 6.20 -18.99 -8.60
CA LEU A 80 7.22 -19.72 -7.89
C LEU A 80 6.88 -19.61 -6.39
N ARG A 81 6.21 -20.62 -5.88
CA ARG A 81 6.16 -20.82 -4.44
C ARG A 81 7.60 -21.04 -3.98
N PRO A 82 8.16 -20.20 -3.10
CA PRO A 82 9.48 -20.48 -2.58
C PRO A 82 9.46 -21.88 -1.95
N SER A 83 10.50 -22.67 -2.20
CA SER A 83 10.63 -23.96 -1.52
C SER A 83 10.67 -23.72 -0.01
N PRO A 84 10.23 -24.67 0.84
CA PRO A 84 10.32 -24.54 2.28
C PRO A 84 11.73 -24.11 2.75
N HIS A 85 12.77 -24.63 2.13
CA HIS A 85 14.15 -24.23 2.41
C HIS A 85 14.45 -22.77 2.08
N GLN A 86 13.88 -22.23 1.00
CA GLN A 86 14.07 -20.81 0.64
C GLN A 86 13.28 -19.89 1.59
N VAL A 87 12.08 -20.30 2.01
CA VAL A 87 11.32 -19.56 3.04
C VAL A 87 12.08 -19.55 4.35
N ILE A 88 12.65 -20.69 4.73
CA ILE A 88 13.48 -20.83 5.92
C ILE A 88 14.69 -19.91 5.83
N GLY A 89 15.41 -19.88 4.71
CA GLY A 89 16.57 -19.00 4.50
C GLY A 89 16.25 -17.50 4.49
N LEU A 90 14.97 -17.12 4.33
CA LEU A 90 14.51 -15.73 4.35
C LEU A 90 14.12 -15.25 5.74
N LEU A 91 13.87 -16.16 6.69
CA LEU A 91 13.51 -15.77 8.05
C LEU A 91 14.75 -15.30 8.83
N PRO A 92 14.61 -14.27 9.68
CA PRO A 92 15.65 -13.91 10.61
C PRO A 92 16.06 -15.14 11.46
N PRO A 93 17.36 -15.34 11.78
CA PRO A 93 17.79 -16.47 12.61
C PRO A 93 16.98 -16.65 13.91
N ALA A 94 16.61 -15.54 14.56
CA ALA A 94 15.77 -15.56 15.75
C ALA A 94 14.35 -16.11 15.54
N ALA A 95 13.84 -16.11 14.32
CA ALA A 95 12.51 -16.63 14.01
C ALA A 95 12.44 -18.17 14.05
N TYR A 96 13.59 -18.84 14.03
CA TYR A 96 13.65 -20.31 14.19
C TYR A 96 13.52 -20.75 15.64
N GLU A 97 14.07 -19.96 16.54
CA GLU A 97 14.07 -20.28 17.96
C GLU A 97 12.79 -19.80 18.62
N GLU A 98 12.30 -18.62 18.22
CA GLU A 98 11.10 -18.02 18.79
C GLU A 98 10.22 -17.41 17.67
N SER A 99 9.15 -18.08 17.28
CA SER A 99 8.22 -17.62 16.23
C SER A 99 7.57 -16.27 16.58
N ALA A 100 7.44 -15.93 17.85
CA ALA A 100 6.92 -14.64 18.30
C ALA A 100 7.81 -13.46 17.92
N THR A 101 9.12 -13.68 17.74
CA THR A 101 10.07 -12.63 17.34
C THR A 101 9.97 -12.26 15.85
N SER A 102 9.33 -13.10 15.05
CA SER A 102 9.08 -12.81 13.63
C SER A 102 7.94 -11.80 13.42
N VAL A 103 7.18 -11.49 14.46
CA VAL A 103 6.12 -10.48 14.42
C VAL A 103 6.76 -9.10 14.61
N ALA A 104 6.54 -8.20 13.66
CA ALA A 104 6.98 -6.82 13.78
C ALA A 104 6.22 -6.12 14.92
N SER A 105 6.83 -6.05 16.10
CA SER A 105 6.24 -5.47 17.31
C SER A 105 6.58 -4.00 17.53
N VAL A 106 7.69 -3.53 16.93
CA VAL A 106 8.17 -2.16 17.09
C VAL A 106 8.38 -1.52 15.72
N PRO A 107 7.79 -0.33 15.46
CA PRO A 107 8.02 0.38 14.21
C PRO A 107 9.47 0.89 14.17
N VAL A 108 10.16 0.63 13.07
CA VAL A 108 11.54 1.11 12.85
C VAL A 108 11.55 2.60 12.51
N HIS A 109 10.54 3.07 11.78
CA HIS A 109 10.41 4.46 11.34
C HIS A 109 8.95 4.84 11.20
N ILE A 110 8.61 6.05 11.60
CA ILE A 110 7.28 6.63 11.45
C ILE A 110 7.40 7.88 10.59
N SER A 111 6.74 7.87 9.45
CA SER A 111 6.60 9.04 8.58
C SER A 111 5.24 9.69 8.79
N THR A 112 5.21 11.00 8.91
CA THR A 112 3.98 11.76 9.14
C THR A 112 3.80 12.84 8.09
N ASN A 113 2.57 13.04 7.62
CA ASN A 113 2.21 14.18 6.78
C ASN A 113 2.17 15.47 7.61
N LYS A 114 2.32 16.61 6.94
CA LYS A 114 2.15 17.94 7.57
C LYS A 114 0.74 18.11 8.13
N VAL A 115 -0.25 17.68 7.36
CA VAL A 115 -1.65 17.64 7.78
C VAL A 115 -1.95 16.28 8.40
N ARG A 116 -2.46 16.27 9.62
CA ARG A 116 -2.85 15.06 10.33
C ARG A 116 -4.19 14.56 9.81
N CYS A 117 -4.15 13.71 8.79
CA CYS A 117 -5.32 13.01 8.26
C CYS A 117 -5.04 11.52 8.19
N SER A 118 -6.11 10.72 8.18
CA SER A 118 -6.00 9.27 8.10
C SER A 118 -5.50 8.85 6.72
N VAL A 119 -4.53 7.94 6.71
CA VAL A 119 -4.09 7.25 5.49
C VAL A 119 -4.99 6.04 5.31
N ASN A 120 -5.71 5.99 4.19
CA ASN A 120 -6.66 4.92 3.89
C ASN A 120 -6.04 3.81 3.07
N ILE A 121 -5.11 4.15 2.18
CA ILE A 121 -4.50 3.19 1.27
C ILE A 121 -3.04 3.52 1.01
N VAL A 122 -2.25 2.48 0.81
CA VAL A 122 -0.82 2.57 0.51
C VAL A 122 -0.52 1.61 -0.64
N ARG A 123 0.23 2.08 -1.65
CA ARG A 123 0.70 1.26 -2.78
C ARG A 123 2.15 1.61 -3.12
N TRP A 124 2.92 0.61 -3.47
CA TRP A 124 4.21 0.83 -4.10
C TRP A 124 4.03 1.28 -5.54
N LEU A 125 4.88 2.20 -6.00
CA LEU A 125 4.96 2.47 -7.42
C LEU A 125 5.59 1.26 -8.14
N PRO A 126 5.27 1.06 -9.43
CA PRO A 126 5.81 -0.06 -10.22
C PRO A 126 7.33 -0.11 -10.25
N GLU A 127 8.01 1.04 -10.09
CA GLU A 127 9.46 1.15 -9.97
C GLU A 127 10.04 0.53 -8.69
N ALA A 128 9.19 0.21 -7.70
CA ALA A 128 9.55 -0.26 -6.37
C ALA A 128 10.50 0.68 -5.58
N ARG A 129 10.61 1.95 -5.99
CA ARG A 129 11.46 2.97 -5.34
C ARG A 129 10.68 3.93 -4.46
N ARG A 130 9.41 4.12 -4.76
CA ARG A 130 8.55 5.09 -4.10
C ARG A 130 7.29 4.44 -3.58
N LEU A 131 6.75 5.03 -2.54
CA LEU A 131 5.49 4.62 -1.92
C LEU A 131 4.47 5.74 -2.12
N LEU A 132 3.29 5.39 -2.56
CA LEU A 132 2.16 6.29 -2.71
C LEU A 132 1.14 6.02 -1.62
N THR A 133 0.69 7.07 -0.96
CA THR A 133 -0.37 6.98 0.06
C THR A 133 -1.55 7.86 -0.33
N GLY A 134 -2.75 7.32 -0.18
CA GLY A 134 -4.00 8.05 -0.33
C GLY A 134 -4.64 8.34 1.02
N SER A 135 -5.01 9.61 1.23
CA SER A 135 -5.50 10.12 2.51
C SER A 135 -6.99 10.44 2.49
N THR A 136 -7.52 10.71 3.67
CA THR A 136 -8.90 11.16 3.84
C THR A 136 -9.12 12.58 3.31
N SER A 137 -8.08 13.39 3.18
CA SER A 137 -8.17 14.73 2.57
C SER A 137 -8.28 14.70 1.04
N GLY A 138 -8.19 13.53 0.40
CA GLY A 138 -8.19 13.41 -1.07
C GLY A 138 -6.80 13.54 -1.68
N GLU A 139 -5.77 13.74 -0.86
CA GLU A 139 -4.40 13.95 -1.31
C GLU A 139 -3.67 12.63 -1.54
N PHE A 140 -2.85 12.60 -2.56
CA PHE A 140 -1.77 11.64 -2.72
C PHE A 140 -0.49 12.20 -2.12
N THR A 141 0.19 11.40 -1.32
CA THR A 141 1.53 11.73 -0.83
C THR A 141 2.52 10.70 -1.32
N LEU A 142 3.59 11.18 -1.92
CA LEU A 142 4.68 10.37 -2.43
C LEU A 142 5.83 10.35 -1.42
N TRP A 143 6.32 9.16 -1.14
CA TRP A 143 7.37 8.91 -0.17
C TRP A 143 8.53 8.18 -0.82
N ASN A 144 9.74 8.54 -0.45
CA ASN A 144 10.92 7.78 -0.83
C ASN A 144 10.90 6.39 -0.17
N GLY A 145 10.98 5.34 -0.95
CA GLY A 145 10.88 3.96 -0.47
C GLY A 145 12.09 3.45 0.32
N LEU A 146 13.25 4.13 0.24
CA LEU A 146 14.44 3.76 0.98
C LEU A 146 14.51 4.45 2.35
N LEU A 147 14.23 5.75 2.37
CA LEU A 147 14.35 6.59 3.56
C LEU A 147 13.01 6.90 4.21
N PHE A 148 11.91 6.61 3.53
CA PHE A 148 10.54 6.96 3.89
C PHE A 148 10.34 8.45 4.18
N ASN A 149 11.17 9.29 3.55
CA ASN A 149 11.04 10.73 3.60
C ASN A 149 9.94 11.18 2.63
N PHE A 150 9.25 12.25 2.99
CA PHE A 150 8.32 12.95 2.13
C PHE A 150 9.04 13.43 0.85
N GLU A 151 8.45 13.18 -0.32
CA GLU A 151 8.91 13.71 -1.61
C GLU A 151 7.98 14.80 -2.12
N THR A 152 6.71 14.48 -2.33
CA THR A 152 5.73 15.44 -2.84
C THR A 152 4.31 15.09 -2.40
N ILE A 153 3.41 16.05 -2.56
CA ILE A 153 1.98 15.92 -2.31
C ILE A 153 1.20 16.46 -3.49
N LEU A 154 0.10 15.80 -3.83
CA LEU A 154 -0.77 16.12 -4.94
C LEU A 154 -2.23 16.05 -4.49
N GLN A 155 -3.03 17.07 -4.78
CA GLN A 155 -4.48 16.98 -4.62
C GLN A 155 -5.04 16.13 -5.75
N ALA A 156 -5.37 14.88 -5.45
CA ALA A 156 -5.83 13.91 -6.44
C ALA A 156 -7.36 13.88 -6.54
N HIS A 157 -8.04 13.92 -5.41
CA HIS A 157 -9.51 13.86 -5.31
C HIS A 157 -10.04 14.97 -4.41
N ASP A 158 -11.29 15.34 -4.61
CA ASP A 158 -12.00 16.31 -3.77
C ASP A 158 -12.57 15.67 -2.49
N SER A 159 -12.57 14.36 -2.41
CA SER A 159 -13.02 13.55 -1.28
C SER A 159 -12.00 12.48 -0.91
N ALA A 160 -12.25 11.77 0.21
CA ALA A 160 -11.33 10.78 0.73
C ALA A 160 -11.01 9.69 -0.29
N VAL A 161 -9.72 9.48 -0.57
CA VAL A 161 -9.26 8.35 -1.39
C VAL A 161 -9.50 7.06 -0.62
N ARG A 162 -10.17 6.09 -1.23
CA ARG A 162 -10.53 4.82 -0.60
C ARG A 162 -9.91 3.60 -1.28
N ALA A 163 -9.78 3.64 -2.59
CA ALA A 163 -9.19 2.55 -3.36
C ALA A 163 -8.16 3.10 -4.35
N MET A 164 -7.13 2.32 -4.61
CA MET A 164 -6.05 2.69 -5.51
C MET A 164 -5.31 1.42 -5.94
N GLU A 165 -5.13 1.23 -7.24
CA GLU A 165 -4.45 0.07 -7.79
C GLU A 165 -3.69 0.43 -9.07
N TRP A 166 -2.50 -0.16 -9.23
CA TRP A 166 -1.72 -0.06 -10.46
C TRP A 166 -2.10 -1.14 -11.44
N SER A 167 -2.06 -0.80 -12.72
CA SER A 167 -2.11 -1.81 -13.79
C SER A 167 -0.91 -2.75 -13.68
N HIS A 168 -1.04 -3.98 -14.17
CA HIS A 168 0.06 -4.95 -14.18
C HIS A 168 1.23 -4.49 -15.08
N SER A 169 0.92 -3.71 -16.12
CA SER A 169 1.92 -3.05 -16.96
C SER A 169 2.73 -1.98 -16.21
N GLY A 170 2.20 -1.46 -15.09
CA GLY A 170 2.80 -0.38 -14.33
C GLY A 170 2.67 1.01 -14.96
N SER A 171 1.93 1.14 -16.05
CA SER A 171 1.80 2.40 -16.79
C SER A 171 0.69 3.30 -16.22
N TRP A 172 -0.33 2.68 -15.60
CA TRP A 172 -1.54 3.35 -15.16
C TRP A 172 -1.86 3.08 -13.70
N LEU A 173 -2.36 4.11 -13.05
CA LEU A 173 -2.94 4.05 -11.72
C LEU A 173 -4.42 4.41 -11.83
N VAL A 174 -5.29 3.55 -11.34
CA VAL A 174 -6.70 3.86 -11.12
C VAL A 174 -6.92 4.11 -9.65
N SER A 175 -7.57 5.20 -9.34
CA SER A 175 -7.94 5.55 -7.96
C SER A 175 -9.42 5.88 -7.86
N ALA A 176 -9.97 5.66 -6.69
CA ALA A 176 -11.37 5.90 -6.43
C ALA A 176 -11.58 6.49 -5.02
N ASP A 177 -12.60 7.31 -4.92
CA ASP A 177 -12.87 8.10 -3.74
C ASP A 177 -14.18 7.74 -3.01
N GLN A 178 -14.45 8.47 -1.94
CA GLN A 178 -15.63 8.31 -1.10
C GLN A 178 -16.94 8.71 -1.82
N ASN A 179 -16.87 9.56 -2.85
CA ASN A 179 -18.04 10.02 -3.60
C ASN A 179 -18.33 9.15 -4.83
N GLY A 180 -17.63 8.02 -4.98
CA GLY A 180 -17.81 7.11 -6.11
C GLY A 180 -17.14 7.59 -7.40
N GLN A 181 -16.26 8.60 -7.35
CA GLN A 181 -15.50 9.07 -8.50
C GLN A 181 -14.31 8.14 -8.77
N ILE A 182 -14.07 7.86 -10.03
CA ILE A 182 -12.92 7.11 -10.53
C ILE A 182 -12.05 8.05 -11.32
N LYS A 183 -10.74 8.01 -11.08
CA LYS A 183 -9.75 8.81 -11.80
C LYS A 183 -8.60 7.95 -12.29
N TYR A 184 -8.12 8.24 -13.51
CA TYR A 184 -6.98 7.60 -14.13
C TYR A 184 -5.77 8.50 -14.07
N PHE A 185 -4.67 7.97 -13.57
CA PHE A 185 -3.39 8.67 -13.49
C PHE A 185 -2.32 7.90 -14.25
N GLN A 186 -1.43 8.62 -14.87
CA GLN A 186 -0.18 8.08 -15.40
C GLN A 186 0.86 7.93 -14.28
N SER A 187 1.97 7.26 -14.57
CA SER A 187 3.10 7.11 -13.65
C SER A 187 3.72 8.46 -13.20
N ASN A 188 3.55 9.52 -13.99
CA ASN A 188 3.94 10.89 -13.67
C ASN A 188 2.93 11.64 -12.79
N MET A 189 1.86 10.96 -12.33
CA MET A 189 0.75 11.48 -11.53
C MET A 189 -0.13 12.52 -12.24
N ASN A 190 -0.08 12.59 -13.57
CA ASN A 190 -1.03 13.40 -14.33
C ASN A 190 -2.38 12.68 -14.39
N ASN A 191 -3.44 13.40 -14.01
CA ASN A 191 -4.82 12.93 -14.17
C ASN A 191 -5.24 13.12 -15.64
N LEU A 192 -5.60 12.03 -16.29
CA LEU A 192 -6.07 12.07 -17.68
C LEU A 192 -7.58 11.98 -17.79
N GLN A 193 -8.23 11.26 -16.89
CA GLN A 193 -9.66 11.03 -16.96
C GLN A 193 -10.27 10.94 -15.57
N ALA A 194 -11.50 11.46 -15.44
CA ALA A 194 -12.29 11.39 -14.22
C ALA A 194 -13.76 11.20 -14.59
N PHE A 195 -14.42 10.24 -13.96
CA PHE A 195 -15.84 9.95 -14.20
C PHE A 195 -16.51 9.36 -12.95
N PRO A 196 -17.83 9.55 -12.81
CA PRO A 196 -18.59 8.95 -11.72
C PRO A 196 -18.79 7.45 -12.01
N GLY A 197 -18.32 6.60 -11.08
CA GLY A 197 -18.45 5.15 -11.21
C GLY A 197 -19.61 4.59 -10.41
N HIS A 198 -19.74 4.99 -9.17
CA HIS A 198 -20.75 4.50 -8.23
C HIS A 198 -21.49 5.63 -7.55
N ARG A 199 -22.60 5.29 -6.88
CA ARG A 199 -23.39 6.25 -6.10
C ARG A 199 -22.80 6.52 -4.72
N ASP A 200 -22.06 5.55 -4.19
CA ASP A 200 -21.43 5.57 -2.88
C ASP A 200 -19.94 5.28 -2.96
N ALA A 201 -19.26 5.28 -1.82
CA ALA A 201 -17.83 5.10 -1.71
C ALA A 201 -17.34 3.80 -2.37
N ILE A 202 -16.28 3.90 -3.16
CA ILE A 202 -15.61 2.75 -3.74
C ILE A 202 -14.53 2.27 -2.77
N ARG A 203 -14.62 1.02 -2.30
CA ARG A 203 -13.74 0.45 -1.30
C ARG A 203 -12.68 -0.49 -1.85
N GLY A 204 -13.00 -1.17 -2.94
CA GLY A 204 -12.11 -2.12 -3.58
C GLY A 204 -11.95 -1.82 -5.05
N LEU A 205 -10.77 -2.12 -5.56
CA LEU A 205 -10.41 -2.01 -6.96
C LEU A 205 -9.41 -3.10 -7.31
N SER A 206 -9.58 -3.73 -8.46
CA SER A 206 -8.64 -4.74 -8.95
C SER A 206 -8.63 -4.78 -10.47
N PHE A 207 -7.44 -4.83 -11.06
CA PHE A 207 -7.29 -5.02 -12.50
C PHE A 207 -7.44 -6.48 -12.91
N ALA A 208 -7.96 -6.69 -14.10
CA ALA A 208 -7.89 -7.97 -14.79
C ALA A 208 -6.43 -8.28 -15.21
N PRO A 209 -6.08 -9.56 -15.39
CA PRO A 209 -4.70 -9.94 -15.76
C PRO A 209 -4.21 -9.36 -17.10
N ASP A 210 -5.13 -9.01 -17.98
CA ASP A 210 -4.87 -8.43 -19.30
C ASP A 210 -4.75 -6.89 -19.30
N ASP A 211 -5.01 -6.24 -18.14
CA ASP A 211 -5.10 -4.79 -17.95
C ASP A 211 -6.18 -4.09 -18.82
N GLN A 212 -6.99 -4.85 -19.58
CA GLN A 212 -8.05 -4.26 -20.41
C GLN A 212 -9.30 -3.90 -19.60
N ARG A 213 -9.47 -4.56 -18.47
CA ARG A 213 -10.61 -4.39 -17.58
C ARG A 213 -10.18 -4.18 -16.14
N PHE A 214 -11.04 -3.59 -15.37
CA PHE A 214 -10.91 -3.56 -13.92
C PHE A 214 -12.28 -3.64 -13.26
N VAL A 215 -12.32 -4.05 -12.02
CA VAL A 215 -13.52 -4.16 -11.21
C VAL A 215 -13.44 -3.21 -10.04
N THR A 216 -14.58 -2.64 -9.69
CA THR A 216 -14.76 -1.79 -8.50
C THR A 216 -15.80 -2.39 -7.58
N ALA A 217 -15.57 -2.26 -6.26
CA ALA A 217 -16.51 -2.66 -5.22
C ALA A 217 -16.93 -1.44 -4.41
N SER A 218 -18.22 -1.26 -4.20
CA SER A 218 -18.75 -0.07 -3.58
C SER A 218 -19.64 -0.36 -2.37
N ASP A 219 -19.78 0.67 -1.54
CA ASP A 219 -20.72 0.69 -0.42
C ASP A 219 -22.19 0.67 -0.89
N ASP A 220 -22.47 0.90 -2.20
CA ASP A 220 -23.79 0.73 -2.83
C ASP A 220 -24.23 -0.74 -3.02
N SER A 221 -23.49 -1.69 -2.45
CA SER A 221 -23.68 -3.14 -2.51
C SER A 221 -23.48 -3.78 -3.88
N THR A 222 -22.97 -3.05 -4.84
CA THR A 222 -22.69 -3.55 -6.19
C THR A 222 -21.18 -3.62 -6.49
N LEU A 223 -20.85 -4.51 -7.44
CA LEU A 223 -19.56 -4.47 -8.12
C LEU A 223 -19.83 -4.08 -9.57
N LYS A 224 -18.91 -3.31 -10.15
CA LYS A 224 -18.97 -2.95 -11.57
C LYS A 224 -17.69 -3.33 -12.26
N ILE A 225 -17.83 -3.87 -13.47
CA ILE A 225 -16.71 -4.16 -14.35
C ILE A 225 -16.67 -3.08 -15.42
N TRP A 226 -15.48 -2.55 -15.62
CA TRP A 226 -15.20 -1.43 -16.52
C TRP A 226 -14.25 -1.85 -17.64
N SER A 227 -14.51 -1.40 -18.84
CA SER A 227 -13.51 -1.35 -19.90
C SER A 227 -12.53 -0.23 -19.58
N PHE A 228 -11.22 -0.55 -19.54
CA PHE A 228 -10.21 0.45 -19.20
C PHE A 228 -10.08 1.51 -20.31
N ASP A 229 -10.01 1.08 -21.58
CA ASP A 229 -9.77 1.98 -22.70
C ASP A 229 -10.95 2.91 -22.98
N GLU A 230 -12.18 2.39 -22.86
CA GLU A 230 -13.39 3.18 -23.12
C GLU A 230 -13.89 3.94 -21.89
N ALA A 231 -13.39 3.59 -20.69
CA ALA A 231 -13.87 4.08 -19.40
C ALA A 231 -15.38 3.94 -19.22
N GLN A 232 -15.95 2.86 -19.77
CA GLN A 232 -17.37 2.56 -19.74
C GLN A 232 -17.67 1.33 -18.89
N GLU A 233 -18.84 1.34 -18.26
CA GLU A 233 -19.35 0.20 -17.52
C GLU A 233 -19.74 -0.93 -18.50
N GLU A 234 -19.08 -2.09 -18.39
CA GLU A 234 -19.45 -3.28 -19.13
C GLU A 234 -20.57 -4.06 -18.44
N SER A 235 -20.47 -4.23 -17.13
CA SER A 235 -21.48 -4.97 -16.36
C SER A 235 -21.54 -4.55 -14.90
N THR A 236 -22.73 -4.68 -14.32
CA THR A 236 -22.96 -4.52 -12.88
C THR A 236 -23.32 -5.86 -12.25
N LEU A 237 -22.54 -6.31 -11.26
CA LEU A 237 -22.77 -7.54 -10.50
C LEU A 237 -23.56 -7.20 -9.23
N LYS A 238 -24.72 -7.81 -9.09
CA LYS A 238 -25.64 -7.61 -7.95
C LYS A 238 -25.87 -8.93 -7.24
N GLY A 239 -25.88 -8.90 -5.90
CA GLY A 239 -26.14 -10.11 -5.10
C GLY A 239 -25.59 -10.07 -3.69
N HIS A 240 -24.79 -9.07 -3.33
CA HIS A 240 -24.50 -8.76 -1.93
C HIS A 240 -25.66 -8.00 -1.29
N GLY A 241 -25.95 -8.31 -0.03
CA GLY A 241 -27.03 -7.67 0.73
C GLY A 241 -26.62 -6.33 1.32
N TRP A 242 -25.33 -6.08 1.48
CA TRP A 242 -24.75 -4.88 2.07
C TRP A 242 -23.48 -4.45 1.35
N GLU A 243 -22.87 -3.38 1.88
CA GLU A 243 -21.66 -2.75 1.37
C GLU A 243 -20.56 -3.77 1.01
N VAL A 244 -20.00 -3.68 -0.20
CA VAL A 244 -18.87 -4.52 -0.61
C VAL A 244 -17.57 -3.82 -0.24
N LYS A 245 -16.75 -4.46 0.59
CA LYS A 245 -15.54 -3.85 1.16
C LYS A 245 -14.28 -4.16 0.36
N CYS A 246 -14.26 -5.30 -0.31
CA CYS A 246 -13.07 -5.73 -1.07
C CYS A 246 -13.48 -6.56 -2.28
N VAL A 247 -12.65 -6.49 -3.30
CA VAL A 247 -12.75 -7.30 -4.52
C VAL A 247 -11.35 -7.61 -5.01
N GLN A 248 -11.19 -8.79 -5.57
CA GLN A 248 -9.94 -9.20 -6.21
C GLN A 248 -10.24 -9.99 -7.48
N TRP A 249 -9.52 -9.68 -8.53
CA TRP A 249 -9.51 -10.45 -9.75
C TRP A 249 -8.51 -11.61 -9.62
N HIS A 250 -8.89 -12.78 -10.10
CA HIS A 250 -7.97 -13.91 -10.13
C HIS A 250 -6.78 -13.61 -11.07
N PRO A 251 -5.53 -13.89 -10.67
CA PRO A 251 -4.35 -13.47 -11.46
C PRO A 251 -4.21 -14.10 -12.84
N THR A 252 -4.88 -15.23 -13.11
CA THR A 252 -4.75 -15.96 -14.38
C THR A 252 -6.06 -16.40 -14.98
N GLN A 253 -7.18 -16.34 -14.25
CA GLN A 253 -8.48 -16.82 -14.70
C GLN A 253 -9.51 -15.69 -14.71
N ALA A 254 -10.54 -15.85 -15.54
CA ALA A 254 -11.70 -14.98 -15.53
C ALA A 254 -12.60 -15.33 -14.32
N LEU A 255 -12.15 -14.96 -13.15
CA LEU A 255 -12.84 -15.19 -11.88
C LEU A 255 -12.64 -14.01 -10.96
N LEU A 256 -13.71 -13.58 -10.30
CA LEU A 256 -13.68 -12.53 -9.29
C LEU A 256 -14.06 -13.09 -7.92
N VAL A 257 -13.48 -12.53 -6.88
CA VAL A 257 -13.88 -12.78 -5.50
C VAL A 257 -14.18 -11.46 -4.82
N SER A 258 -15.27 -11.39 -4.08
CA SER A 258 -15.67 -10.21 -3.32
C SER A 258 -16.00 -10.54 -1.87
N GLY A 259 -15.74 -9.59 -1.00
CA GLY A 259 -16.08 -9.67 0.42
C GLY A 259 -16.89 -8.47 0.86
N SER A 260 -17.95 -8.72 1.64
CA SER A 260 -18.93 -7.72 2.02
C SER A 260 -19.18 -7.66 3.53
N LYS A 261 -19.82 -6.61 3.92
CA LYS A 261 -20.34 -6.39 5.28
C LYS A 261 -21.48 -7.35 5.65
N ASP A 262 -22.06 -8.03 4.66
CA ASP A 262 -23.03 -9.11 4.89
C ASP A 262 -22.39 -10.41 5.41
N ASN A 263 -21.09 -10.39 5.71
CA ASN A 263 -20.28 -11.51 6.19
C ASN A 263 -20.06 -12.63 5.16
N LEU A 264 -20.42 -12.37 3.90
CA LEU A 264 -20.32 -13.33 2.81
C LEU A 264 -19.10 -13.03 1.93
N VAL A 265 -18.55 -14.11 1.39
CA VAL A 265 -17.61 -14.05 0.28
C VAL A 265 -18.27 -14.69 -0.92
N LYS A 266 -18.27 -14.00 -2.05
CA LYS A 266 -18.88 -14.45 -3.29
C LYS A 266 -17.86 -14.57 -4.40
N PHE A 267 -18.06 -15.58 -5.25
CA PHE A 267 -17.31 -15.79 -6.48
C PHE A 267 -18.18 -15.48 -7.67
N TRP A 268 -17.61 -14.77 -8.63
CA TRP A 268 -18.33 -14.29 -9.80
C TRP A 268 -17.61 -14.68 -11.08
N ASP A 269 -18.40 -15.02 -12.08
CA ASP A 269 -17.91 -15.06 -13.45
C ASP A 269 -18.04 -13.65 -14.09
N PRO A 270 -16.93 -12.98 -14.41
CA PRO A 270 -16.98 -11.64 -14.98
C PRO A 270 -17.64 -11.56 -16.36
N ARG A 271 -17.75 -12.69 -17.08
CA ARG A 271 -18.33 -12.73 -18.42
C ARG A 271 -19.86 -12.78 -18.39
N SER A 272 -20.39 -13.66 -17.54
CA SER A 272 -21.84 -13.85 -17.41
C SER A 272 -22.48 -12.96 -16.35
N GLY A 273 -21.67 -12.41 -15.43
CA GLY A 273 -22.14 -11.64 -14.28
C GLY A 273 -22.83 -12.49 -13.21
N VAL A 274 -22.72 -13.81 -13.29
CA VAL A 274 -23.42 -14.75 -12.39
C VAL A 274 -22.58 -15.04 -11.16
N ASP A 275 -23.24 -15.14 -10.00
CA ASP A 275 -22.69 -15.64 -8.74
C ASP A 275 -22.46 -17.16 -8.88
N LEU A 276 -21.20 -17.58 -8.85
CA LEU A 276 -20.80 -18.99 -8.95
C LEU A 276 -20.87 -19.72 -7.61
N GLY A 277 -20.78 -19.00 -6.52
CA GLY A 277 -20.81 -19.59 -5.19
C GLY A 277 -20.65 -18.58 -4.07
N THR A 278 -21.30 -18.86 -2.96
CA THR A 278 -21.29 -18.02 -1.77
C THR A 278 -20.73 -18.81 -0.57
N PHE A 279 -19.78 -18.21 0.12
CA PHE A 279 -19.15 -18.80 1.32
C PHE A 279 -19.64 -18.13 2.59
N HIS A 280 -20.11 -18.96 3.54
CA HIS A 280 -20.70 -18.58 4.82
C HIS A 280 -19.76 -18.93 5.98
N GLY A 281 -18.52 -18.42 5.97
CA GLY A 281 -17.53 -18.76 7.01
C GLY A 281 -17.28 -17.67 8.05
N HIS A 282 -17.61 -16.42 7.70
CA HIS A 282 -17.29 -15.28 8.54
C HIS A 282 -18.48 -14.86 9.43
N LYS A 283 -18.18 -14.50 10.69
CA LYS A 283 -19.19 -13.98 11.63
C LYS A 283 -19.31 -12.45 11.59
N ASN A 284 -18.35 -11.77 10.98
CA ASN A 284 -18.30 -10.32 10.86
C ASN A 284 -17.91 -9.92 9.45
N THR A 285 -17.96 -8.61 9.18
CA THR A 285 -17.60 -7.99 7.91
C THR A 285 -16.31 -8.52 7.34
N VAL A 286 -16.33 -8.95 6.08
CA VAL A 286 -15.14 -9.34 5.33
C VAL A 286 -14.43 -8.08 4.85
N GLN A 287 -13.23 -7.83 5.36
CA GLN A 287 -12.47 -6.60 5.07
C GLN A 287 -11.47 -6.78 3.92
N SER A 288 -11.00 -8.00 3.69
CA SER A 288 -10.00 -8.27 2.65
C SER A 288 -10.16 -9.69 2.11
N VAL A 289 -10.00 -9.81 0.80
CA VAL A 289 -9.89 -11.08 0.07
C VAL A 289 -8.65 -11.02 -0.82
N ARG A 290 -7.98 -12.15 -1.01
CA ARG A 290 -6.82 -12.29 -1.92
C ARG A 290 -6.72 -13.72 -2.44
#